data_6ffdb40f7961ccef5db8573ead23cf73
#
_entry.id   6ffdb40f7961ccef5db8573ead23cf73
#
_cell.length_a   1.000
_cell.length_b   1.000
_cell.length_c   1.000
_cell.angle_alpha   90.00
_cell.angle_beta   90.00
_cell.angle_gamma   90.00
#
_symmetry.space_group_name_H-M   'P 1'
#
loop_
_entity.id
_entity.type
_entity.pdbx_description
1 polymer ?
#
loop_
_entity_poly.entity_id
_entity_poly.type
_entity_poly.pdbx_seq_one_letter_code
_entity_poly.pdbx_strand_id
1 'polypeptide(L)'
;MTRQARQFLCAQGLQDCLTYTLVSTEKKDNAIFNNDEAIELASPMSEERRYIRTSILPSLLDVVSYNRARNIKDINVFELSDVAGVSGAKMHLAIAMSGNLQQTRWTSDVTPSDFYTLKGLVEVFFEQIGIAAQRISFVENDMDTTHFHPYRSAKIMLGKDCVGLLGDIHPQYGKNIVMAELDFDALIDVKKSKIKFTPVSKYPSVSRDLAFVLDRTMPVQKVVDTINKQGRLNKEMIIRDVEVFD
;
A
#
# COMPACT_ATOMS: atom_id res chain seq x y z
N MET A 1 -10.25 -6.31 -14.54
CA MET A 1 -9.15 -5.89 -13.64
C MET A 1 -9.46 -6.21 -12.18
N THR A 2 -10.62 -5.87 -11.62
CA THR A 2 -11.03 -6.16 -10.22
C THR A 2 -10.83 -7.63 -9.82
N ARG A 3 -11.29 -8.59 -10.65
CA ARG A 3 -11.10 -10.03 -10.40
C ARG A 3 -9.61 -10.42 -10.35
N GLN A 4 -8.80 -9.89 -11.24
CA GLN A 4 -7.35 -10.17 -11.26
C GLN A 4 -6.65 -9.60 -10.03
N ALA A 5 -7.04 -8.39 -9.60
CA ALA A 5 -6.53 -7.78 -8.37
C ALA A 5 -6.83 -8.65 -7.14
N ARG A 6 -8.09 -9.09 -6.98
CA ARG A 6 -8.48 -10.00 -5.88
C ARG A 6 -7.71 -11.32 -5.92
N GLN A 7 -7.62 -11.96 -7.08
CA GLN A 7 -6.87 -13.21 -7.24
C GLN A 7 -5.39 -13.06 -6.90
N PHE A 8 -4.79 -11.96 -7.31
CA PHE A 8 -3.39 -11.66 -6.99
C PHE A 8 -3.21 -11.48 -5.48
N LEU A 9 -4.00 -10.64 -4.83
CA LEU A 9 -3.87 -10.38 -3.39
C LEU A 9 -4.11 -11.66 -2.56
N CYS A 10 -5.09 -12.48 -2.93
CA CYS A 10 -5.27 -13.80 -2.31
C CYS A 10 -4.06 -14.71 -2.51
N ALA A 11 -3.45 -14.72 -3.69
CA ALA A 11 -2.24 -15.50 -3.97
C ALA A 11 -1.01 -15.01 -3.18
N GLN A 12 -0.99 -13.74 -2.76
CA GLN A 12 0.03 -13.18 -1.87
C GLN A 12 -0.23 -13.47 -0.37
N GLY A 13 -1.27 -14.22 -0.04
CA GLY A 13 -1.58 -14.63 1.33
C GLY A 13 -2.56 -13.74 2.08
N LEU A 14 -3.19 -12.76 1.41
CA LEU A 14 -4.23 -11.94 2.02
C LEU A 14 -5.61 -12.58 1.87
N GLN A 15 -6.49 -12.29 2.81
CA GLN A 15 -7.88 -12.72 2.79
C GLN A 15 -8.78 -11.57 2.31
N ASP A 16 -9.61 -11.85 1.30
CA ASP A 16 -10.64 -10.93 0.83
C ASP A 16 -11.76 -10.83 1.87
N CYS A 17 -12.08 -9.64 2.30
CA CYS A 17 -13.18 -9.40 3.22
C CYS A 17 -14.15 -8.36 2.67
N LEU A 18 -15.34 -8.32 3.22
CA LEU A 18 -16.37 -7.36 2.88
C LEU A 18 -16.94 -6.78 4.17
N THR A 19 -16.78 -5.48 4.32
CA THR A 19 -17.34 -4.72 5.45
C THR A 19 -18.53 -3.89 5.01
N TYR A 20 -19.23 -3.31 5.97
CA TYR A 20 -20.41 -2.51 5.66
C TYR A 20 -20.06 -1.16 5.04
N THR A 21 -20.76 -0.78 3.97
CA THR A 21 -20.66 0.53 3.33
C THR A 21 -21.23 1.65 4.20
N LEU A 22 -22.23 1.33 5.04
CA LEU A 22 -22.83 2.27 5.97
C LEU A 22 -22.07 2.22 7.29
N VAL A 23 -21.66 3.39 7.77
CA VAL A 23 -20.79 3.56 8.95
C VAL A 23 -21.39 4.56 9.94
N SER A 24 -20.87 4.53 11.16
CA SER A 24 -21.19 5.48 12.23
C SER A 24 -20.55 6.84 12.00
N THR A 25 -20.98 7.84 12.76
CA THR A 25 -20.35 9.17 12.82
C THR A 25 -18.86 9.06 13.16
N GLU A 26 -18.51 8.25 14.15
CA GLU A 26 -17.12 8.04 14.56
C GLU A 26 -16.23 7.56 13.40
N LYS A 27 -16.68 6.56 12.64
CA LYS A 27 -15.93 6.06 11.48
C LYS A 27 -15.86 7.05 10.33
N LYS A 28 -16.92 7.83 10.13
CA LYS A 28 -16.93 8.92 9.15
C LYS A 28 -15.88 9.97 9.52
N ASP A 29 -15.80 10.37 10.79
CA ASP A 29 -14.84 11.37 11.27
C ASP A 29 -13.40 10.87 11.24
N ASN A 30 -13.19 9.55 11.30
CA ASN A 30 -11.89 8.89 11.19
C ASN A 30 -11.61 8.33 9.78
N ALA A 31 -12.22 8.89 8.73
CA ALA A 31 -11.88 8.54 7.36
C ALA A 31 -10.44 8.95 7.03
N ILE A 32 -9.66 8.03 6.44
CA ILE A 32 -8.20 8.19 6.37
C ILE A 32 -7.73 8.72 5.01
N PHE A 33 -8.23 8.22 3.91
CA PHE A 33 -7.75 8.58 2.56
C PHE A 33 -8.88 9.13 1.70
N ASN A 34 -9.64 10.05 2.22
CA ASN A 34 -10.60 10.78 1.41
C ASN A 34 -10.98 12.10 2.11
N ASN A 35 -10.88 13.20 1.40
CA ASN A 35 -11.31 14.52 1.86
C ASN A 35 -12.70 14.89 1.32
N ASP A 36 -13.49 13.90 0.89
CA ASP A 36 -14.84 14.13 0.40
C ASP A 36 -15.85 14.19 1.55
N GLU A 37 -16.88 14.97 1.40
CA GLU A 37 -17.96 15.06 2.37
C GLU A 37 -18.81 13.79 2.32
N ALA A 38 -19.01 13.14 3.47
CA ALA A 38 -19.77 11.90 3.57
C ALA A 38 -21.28 12.17 3.41
N ILE A 39 -21.95 11.29 2.69
CA ILE A 39 -23.41 11.36 2.50
C ILE A 39 -24.10 10.79 3.73
N GLU A 40 -24.96 11.59 4.35
CA GLU A 40 -25.81 11.17 5.43
C GLU A 40 -27.13 10.59 4.91
N LEU A 41 -27.57 9.47 5.48
CA LEU A 41 -28.88 8.91 5.17
C LEU A 41 -30.00 9.73 5.81
N ALA A 42 -31.02 10.07 5.06
CA ALA A 42 -32.18 10.83 5.56
C ALA A 42 -32.95 10.07 6.67
N SER A 43 -32.92 8.74 6.65
CA SER A 43 -33.56 7.89 7.66
C SER A 43 -32.70 6.65 7.93
N PRO A 44 -31.65 6.78 8.78
CA PRO A 44 -30.76 5.66 9.07
C PRO A 44 -31.48 4.61 9.94
N MET A 45 -31.18 3.33 9.71
CA MET A 45 -31.72 2.22 10.52
C MET A 45 -31.16 2.23 11.95
N SER A 46 -29.95 2.74 12.13
CA SER A 46 -29.29 2.93 13.43
C SER A 46 -28.20 3.98 13.32
N GLU A 47 -27.74 4.54 14.44
CA GLU A 47 -26.61 5.47 14.46
C GLU A 47 -25.29 4.87 13.94
N GLU A 48 -25.13 3.55 14.03
CA GLU A 48 -24.00 2.83 13.49
C GLU A 48 -24.01 2.75 11.94
N ARG A 49 -25.13 3.10 11.32
CA ARG A 49 -25.39 2.97 9.88
C ARG A 49 -25.92 4.27 9.25
N ARG A 50 -25.36 5.38 9.69
CA ARG A 50 -25.86 6.70 9.38
C ARG A 50 -25.28 7.32 8.11
N TYR A 51 -23.99 7.02 7.83
CA TYR A 51 -23.26 7.64 6.73
C TYR A 51 -22.76 6.60 5.72
N ILE A 52 -22.68 6.99 4.46
CA ILE A 52 -21.91 6.23 3.47
C ILE A 52 -20.43 6.49 3.73
N ARG A 53 -19.62 5.45 3.81
CA ARG A 53 -18.19 5.57 4.08
C ARG A 53 -17.44 6.25 2.94
N THR A 54 -16.46 7.08 3.28
CA THR A 54 -15.52 7.72 2.36
C THR A 54 -14.13 7.07 2.40
N SER A 55 -13.89 6.16 3.33
CA SER A 55 -12.66 5.37 3.49
C SER A 55 -13.02 3.96 4.00
N ILE A 56 -12.24 2.96 3.60
CA ILE A 56 -12.42 1.56 4.04
C ILE A 56 -11.61 1.27 5.30
N LEU A 57 -10.50 1.96 5.51
CA LEU A 57 -9.53 1.65 6.58
C LEU A 57 -10.13 1.61 7.99
N PRO A 58 -11.04 2.52 8.41
CA PRO A 58 -11.67 2.42 9.74
C PRO A 58 -12.42 1.10 9.95
N SER A 59 -13.03 0.58 8.89
CA SER A 59 -13.75 -0.71 8.96
C SER A 59 -12.79 -1.91 9.00
N LEU A 60 -11.65 -1.85 8.29
CA LEU A 60 -10.62 -2.88 8.37
C LEU A 60 -9.91 -2.88 9.74
N LEU A 61 -9.77 -1.72 10.37
CA LEU A 61 -9.21 -1.62 11.72
C LEU A 61 -10.10 -2.36 12.73
N ASP A 62 -11.41 -2.27 12.57
CA ASP A 62 -12.35 -3.08 13.39
C ASP A 62 -12.19 -4.58 13.13
N VAL A 63 -11.98 -4.99 11.87
CA VAL A 63 -11.73 -6.40 11.54
C VAL A 63 -10.47 -6.89 12.26
N VAL A 64 -9.38 -6.11 12.24
CA VAL A 64 -8.14 -6.44 12.95
C VAL A 64 -8.39 -6.52 14.46
N SER A 65 -9.05 -5.53 15.03
CA SER A 65 -9.34 -5.45 16.48
C SER A 65 -10.23 -6.62 16.92
N TYR A 66 -11.26 -6.95 16.17
CA TYR A 66 -12.18 -8.05 16.43
C TYR A 66 -11.44 -9.41 16.46
N ASN A 67 -10.54 -9.64 15.50
CA ASN A 67 -9.78 -10.89 15.40
C ASN A 67 -8.72 -10.98 16.51
N ARG A 68 -8.01 -9.89 16.81
CA ARG A 68 -7.04 -9.84 17.93
C ARG A 68 -7.69 -10.14 19.28
N ALA A 69 -8.89 -9.62 19.52
CA ALA A 69 -9.65 -9.93 20.75
C ALA A 69 -9.99 -11.42 20.88
N ARG A 70 -9.88 -12.19 19.79
CA ARG A 70 -10.08 -13.65 19.73
C ARG A 70 -8.78 -14.43 19.65
N ASN A 71 -7.66 -13.79 20.00
CA ASN A 71 -6.31 -14.37 19.97
C ASN A 71 -5.81 -14.79 18.57
N ILE A 72 -6.40 -14.28 17.50
CA ILE A 72 -5.86 -14.42 16.15
C ILE A 72 -4.78 -13.35 15.99
N LYS A 73 -3.53 -13.78 15.82
CA LYS A 73 -2.36 -12.88 15.77
C LYS A 73 -2.02 -12.44 14.36
N ASP A 74 -2.10 -13.37 13.41
CA ASP A 74 -1.73 -13.13 12.01
C ASP A 74 -2.99 -12.81 11.23
N ILE A 75 -3.14 -11.55 10.89
CA ILE A 75 -4.34 -10.99 10.24
C ILE A 75 -3.86 -10.22 9.03
N ASN A 76 -4.12 -10.73 7.85
CA ASN A 76 -3.73 -10.12 6.59
C ASN A 76 -4.96 -10.09 5.69
N VAL A 77 -5.63 -8.95 5.66
CA VAL A 77 -6.91 -8.78 4.99
C VAL A 77 -6.86 -7.64 4.00
N PHE A 78 -7.68 -7.73 2.97
CA PHE A 78 -7.93 -6.62 2.06
C PHE A 78 -9.41 -6.52 1.73
N GLU A 79 -9.83 -5.34 1.32
CA GLU A 79 -11.16 -5.09 0.76
C GLU A 79 -11.03 -4.22 -0.50
N LEU A 80 -11.67 -4.64 -1.56
CA LEU A 80 -11.77 -3.88 -2.80
C LEU A 80 -13.25 -3.59 -3.05
N SER A 81 -13.69 -2.38 -2.74
CA SER A 81 -15.09 -1.99 -2.83
C SER A 81 -15.26 -0.47 -2.95
N ASP A 82 -16.52 -0.06 -3.11
CA ASP A 82 -16.85 1.34 -3.28
C ASP A 82 -16.83 2.11 -1.96
N VAL A 83 -16.37 3.35 -2.07
CA VAL A 83 -16.56 4.45 -1.12
C VAL A 83 -17.31 5.57 -1.84
N ALA A 84 -18.05 6.40 -1.15
CA ALA A 84 -18.76 7.51 -1.79
C ALA A 84 -18.92 8.71 -0.88
N GLY A 85 -18.78 9.87 -1.48
CA GLY A 85 -19.09 11.16 -0.91
C GLY A 85 -19.93 12.00 -1.87
N VAL A 86 -20.16 13.27 -1.55
CA VAL A 86 -20.95 14.19 -2.37
C VAL A 86 -20.39 14.39 -3.77
N SER A 87 -19.09 14.18 -3.98
CA SER A 87 -18.43 14.26 -5.29
C SER A 87 -18.67 13.02 -6.16
N GLY A 88 -19.19 11.92 -5.61
CA GLY A 88 -19.47 10.68 -6.31
C GLY A 88 -18.91 9.45 -5.64
N ALA A 89 -19.05 8.31 -6.31
CA ALA A 89 -18.52 7.03 -5.86
C ALA A 89 -17.17 6.74 -6.54
N LYS A 90 -16.28 6.06 -5.79
CA LYS A 90 -14.98 5.57 -6.26
C LYS A 90 -14.71 4.19 -5.72
N MET A 91 -14.03 3.38 -6.50
CA MET A 91 -13.54 2.09 -6.02
C MET A 91 -12.18 2.26 -5.34
N HIS A 92 -12.09 1.82 -4.11
CA HIS A 92 -10.86 1.81 -3.33
C HIS A 92 -10.40 0.37 -3.06
N LEU A 93 -9.08 0.20 -2.99
CA LEU A 93 -8.42 -0.97 -2.44
C LEU A 93 -7.84 -0.61 -1.08
N ALA A 94 -8.28 -1.28 -0.03
CA ALA A 94 -7.70 -1.16 1.30
C ALA A 94 -7.08 -2.48 1.74
N ILE A 95 -5.95 -2.38 2.44
CA ILE A 95 -5.20 -3.52 2.99
C ILE A 95 -4.94 -3.22 4.46
N ALA A 96 -5.10 -4.23 5.32
CA ALA A 96 -4.72 -4.18 6.73
C ALA A 96 -3.97 -5.46 7.09
N MET A 97 -2.78 -5.31 7.68
CA MET A 97 -1.93 -6.42 8.03
C MET A 97 -1.43 -6.30 9.47
N SER A 98 -1.31 -7.44 10.13
CA SER A 98 -0.85 -7.55 11.52
C SER A 98 -0.30 -8.93 11.79
N GLY A 99 0.75 -9.02 12.61
CA GLY A 99 1.42 -10.28 12.92
C GLY A 99 2.39 -10.67 11.83
N ASN A 100 2.22 -11.85 11.24
CA ASN A 100 3.07 -12.35 10.17
C ASN A 100 2.26 -12.56 8.89
N LEU A 101 2.81 -12.18 7.76
CA LEU A 101 2.25 -12.51 6.44
C LEU A 101 2.45 -13.98 6.14
N GLN A 102 3.64 -14.50 6.45
CA GLN A 102 3.99 -15.89 6.24
C GLN A 102 4.85 -16.41 7.39
N GLN A 103 4.59 -17.65 7.79
CA GLN A 103 5.42 -18.38 8.74
C GLN A 103 5.57 -19.82 8.31
N THR A 104 6.81 -20.27 8.14
CA THR A 104 7.14 -21.67 7.86
C THR A 104 7.48 -22.39 9.15
N ARG A 105 6.62 -23.33 9.58
CA ARG A 105 6.71 -23.93 10.92
C ARG A 105 7.99 -24.73 11.17
N TRP A 106 8.52 -25.36 10.15
CA TRP A 106 9.67 -26.27 10.31
C TRP A 106 11.02 -25.58 10.04
N THR A 107 11.10 -24.49 9.25
CA THR A 107 12.32 -23.70 9.05
C THR A 107 12.40 -22.50 10.00
N SER A 108 11.31 -22.18 10.69
CA SER A 108 11.18 -20.97 11.49
C SER A 108 11.33 -19.65 10.72
N ASP A 109 11.23 -19.71 9.39
CA ASP A 109 11.24 -18.51 8.56
C ASP A 109 9.94 -17.74 8.78
N VAL A 110 10.08 -16.45 9.06
CA VAL A 110 8.96 -15.55 9.34
C VAL A 110 9.09 -14.30 8.48
N THR A 111 8.02 -13.98 7.77
CA THR A 111 7.86 -12.68 7.09
C THR A 111 6.89 -11.83 7.92
N PRO A 112 7.37 -10.83 8.67
CA PRO A 112 6.49 -9.99 9.48
C PRO A 112 5.61 -9.11 8.60
N SER A 113 4.42 -8.80 9.08
CA SER A 113 3.52 -7.80 8.48
C SER A 113 3.95 -6.41 8.95
N ASP A 114 4.97 -5.86 8.32
CA ASP A 114 5.53 -4.55 8.61
C ASP A 114 5.40 -3.57 7.42
N PHE A 115 5.92 -2.36 7.60
CA PHE A 115 5.91 -1.32 6.57
C PHE A 115 6.54 -1.79 5.25
N TYR A 116 7.68 -2.47 5.32
CA TYR A 116 8.42 -2.88 4.12
C TYR A 116 7.73 -4.04 3.39
N THR A 117 7.17 -4.97 4.13
CA THR A 117 6.36 -6.07 3.57
C THR A 117 5.13 -5.53 2.86
N LEU A 118 4.41 -4.58 3.47
CA LEU A 118 3.25 -3.94 2.85
C LEU A 118 3.66 -3.12 1.61
N LYS A 119 4.76 -2.36 1.71
CA LYS A 119 5.29 -1.59 0.58
C LYS A 119 5.64 -2.50 -0.60
N GLY A 120 6.39 -3.58 -0.34
CA GLY A 120 6.75 -4.56 -1.37
C GLY A 120 5.52 -5.21 -2.02
N LEU A 121 4.50 -5.56 -1.23
CA LEU A 121 3.22 -6.07 -1.74
C LEU A 121 2.54 -5.08 -2.69
N VAL A 122 2.51 -3.80 -2.31
CA VAL A 122 1.93 -2.73 -3.14
C VAL A 122 2.74 -2.53 -4.42
N GLU A 123 4.08 -2.56 -4.36
CA GLU A 123 4.95 -2.46 -5.53
C GLU A 123 4.69 -3.60 -6.54
N VAL A 124 4.67 -4.85 -6.05
CA VAL A 124 4.38 -6.01 -6.91
C VAL A 124 2.94 -5.97 -7.44
N PHE A 125 1.99 -5.46 -6.64
CA PHE A 125 0.62 -5.25 -7.11
C PHE A 125 0.56 -4.28 -8.29
N PHE A 126 1.28 -3.17 -8.25
CA PHE A 126 1.35 -2.22 -9.37
C PHE A 126 1.95 -2.87 -10.64
N GLU A 127 3.01 -3.65 -10.50
CA GLU A 127 3.59 -4.39 -11.61
C GLU A 127 2.57 -5.38 -12.21
N GLN A 128 1.85 -6.10 -11.37
CA GLN A 128 0.82 -7.06 -11.79
C GLN A 128 -0.31 -6.42 -12.58
N ILE A 129 -0.70 -5.20 -12.24
CA ILE A 129 -1.72 -4.46 -13.01
C ILE A 129 -1.12 -3.68 -14.20
N GLY A 130 0.18 -3.82 -14.46
CA GLY A 130 0.88 -3.28 -15.64
C GLY A 130 1.33 -1.82 -15.48
N ILE A 131 1.52 -1.35 -14.25
CA ILE A 131 2.11 -0.04 -13.97
C ILE A 131 3.60 -0.22 -13.69
N ALA A 132 4.45 0.44 -14.49
CA ALA A 132 5.89 0.31 -14.33
C ALA A 132 6.38 0.98 -13.04
N ALA A 133 7.31 0.33 -12.33
CA ALA A 133 7.88 0.80 -11.07
C ALA A 133 8.40 2.25 -11.14
N GLN A 134 8.97 2.66 -12.28
CA GLN A 134 9.50 4.03 -12.47
C GLN A 134 8.44 5.13 -12.43
N ARG A 135 7.16 4.79 -12.50
CA ARG A 135 6.04 5.73 -12.42
C ARG A 135 5.53 5.93 -11.01
N ILE A 136 5.96 5.08 -10.10
CA ILE A 136 5.52 5.05 -8.71
C ILE A 136 6.65 5.60 -7.86
N SER A 137 6.32 6.43 -6.91
CA SER A 137 7.24 6.85 -5.86
C SER A 137 6.52 6.91 -4.52
N PHE A 138 7.29 6.64 -3.47
CA PHE A 138 6.84 6.76 -2.10
C PHE A 138 7.49 8.00 -1.51
N VAL A 139 6.66 8.91 -1.02
CA VAL A 139 7.13 10.17 -0.44
C VAL A 139 6.58 10.33 0.97
N GLU A 140 7.19 11.19 1.75
CA GLU A 140 6.78 11.47 3.12
C GLU A 140 5.27 11.77 3.21
N ASN A 141 4.61 11.19 4.21
CA ASN A 141 3.20 11.42 4.46
C ASN A 141 3.01 12.72 5.23
N ASP A 142 2.58 13.77 4.54
CA ASP A 142 2.16 15.07 5.09
C ASP A 142 0.64 15.24 5.10
N MET A 143 -0.13 14.22 4.63
CA MET A 143 -1.58 14.29 4.52
C MET A 143 -2.29 13.85 5.78
N ASP A 144 -1.81 12.77 6.41
CA ASP A 144 -2.45 12.21 7.59
C ASP A 144 -1.43 11.65 8.57
N THR A 145 -1.09 12.45 9.57
CA THR A 145 -0.24 12.08 10.71
C THR A 145 -1.04 11.76 11.97
N THR A 146 -2.37 11.85 11.89
CA THR A 146 -3.28 11.53 13.00
C THR A 146 -3.56 10.04 13.07
N HIS A 147 -3.80 9.41 11.92
CA HIS A 147 -4.11 7.99 11.82
C HIS A 147 -2.87 7.15 11.52
N PHE A 148 -1.89 7.70 10.82
CA PHE A 148 -0.62 7.03 10.54
C PHE A 148 0.51 7.48 11.46
N HIS A 149 1.47 6.58 11.65
CA HIS A 149 2.70 6.90 12.35
C HIS A 149 3.49 7.97 11.58
N PRO A 150 3.91 9.09 12.22
CA PRO A 150 4.46 10.25 11.52
C PRO A 150 5.75 9.97 10.73
N TYR A 151 6.53 8.94 11.12
CA TYR A 151 7.80 8.60 10.49
C TYR A 151 7.80 7.25 9.77
N ARG A 152 6.71 6.48 9.85
CA ARG A 152 6.61 5.15 9.23
C ARG A 152 5.36 5.06 8.37
N SER A 153 5.17 6.09 7.57
CA SER A 153 4.09 6.16 6.60
C SER A 153 4.54 6.93 5.35
N ALA A 154 3.90 6.67 4.24
CA ALA A 154 4.21 7.29 2.97
C ALA A 154 2.96 7.53 2.13
N LYS A 155 3.00 8.57 1.33
CA LYS A 155 2.08 8.76 0.20
C LYS A 155 2.56 7.92 -0.97
N ILE A 156 1.63 7.31 -1.65
CA ILE A 156 1.86 6.59 -2.90
C ILE A 156 1.57 7.53 -4.05
N MET A 157 2.61 7.88 -4.79
CA MET A 157 2.50 8.80 -5.92
C MET A 157 2.56 8.04 -7.24
N LEU A 158 1.67 8.36 -8.16
CA LEU A 158 1.70 7.91 -9.54
C LEU A 158 1.98 9.12 -10.45
N GLY A 159 3.25 9.32 -10.76
CA GLY A 159 3.71 10.55 -11.39
C GLY A 159 3.58 11.75 -10.43
N LYS A 160 2.61 12.64 -10.66
CA LYS A 160 2.34 13.81 -9.80
C LYS A 160 1.14 13.61 -8.88
N ASP A 161 0.32 12.60 -9.12
CA ASP A 161 -0.94 12.38 -8.44
C ASP A 161 -0.75 11.46 -7.23
N CYS A 162 -1.31 11.82 -6.09
CA CYS A 162 -1.37 10.95 -4.93
C CYS A 162 -2.51 9.95 -5.12
N VAL A 163 -2.17 8.68 -5.22
CA VAL A 163 -3.13 7.59 -5.45
C VAL A 163 -3.36 6.72 -4.22
N GLY A 164 -2.72 7.02 -3.11
CA GLY A 164 -2.92 6.27 -1.88
C GLY A 164 -1.99 6.67 -0.75
N LEU A 165 -2.27 6.08 0.42
CA LEU A 165 -1.45 6.16 1.61
C LEU A 165 -1.11 4.75 2.08
N LEU A 166 0.06 4.57 2.68
CA LEU A 166 0.43 3.33 3.37
C LEU A 166 1.33 3.64 4.58
N GLY A 167 1.29 2.76 5.56
CA GLY A 167 2.18 2.89 6.71
C GLY A 167 1.73 2.12 7.95
N ASP A 168 2.53 2.26 8.98
CA ASP A 168 2.12 1.86 10.34
C ASP A 168 1.00 2.78 10.80
N ILE A 169 -0.03 2.20 11.40
CA ILE A 169 -1.09 2.99 12.03
C ILE A 169 -0.55 3.67 13.29
N HIS A 170 -1.10 4.83 13.64
CA HIS A 170 -0.69 5.53 14.85
C HIS A 170 -0.95 4.65 16.08
N PRO A 171 0.00 4.56 17.04
CA PRO A 171 -0.08 3.65 18.19
C PRO A 171 -1.34 3.78 19.06
N GLN A 172 -2.05 4.92 18.99
CA GLN A 172 -3.33 5.12 19.67
C GLN A 172 -4.45 4.18 19.18
N TYR A 173 -4.40 3.73 17.92
CA TYR A 173 -5.37 2.81 17.34
C TYR A 173 -4.94 1.34 17.43
N GLY A 174 -3.68 1.09 17.79
CA GLY A 174 -3.13 -0.25 17.95
C GLY A 174 -1.64 -0.32 17.63
N LYS A 175 -0.99 -1.37 18.12
CA LYS A 175 0.44 -1.61 17.85
C LYS A 175 0.61 -2.68 16.77
N ASN A 176 1.66 -2.54 15.98
CA ASN A 176 2.03 -3.52 14.95
C ASN A 176 0.87 -3.81 13.99
N ILE A 177 0.29 -2.77 13.45
CA ILE A 177 -0.71 -2.82 12.38
C ILE A 177 -0.20 -1.92 11.28
N VAL A 178 -0.13 -2.45 10.07
CA VAL A 178 0.20 -1.67 8.87
C VAL A 178 -1.00 -1.69 7.93
N MET A 179 -1.27 -0.55 7.32
CA MET A 179 -2.44 -0.36 6.49
C MET A 179 -2.10 0.41 5.22
N ALA A 180 -2.86 0.17 4.17
CA ALA A 180 -2.81 0.95 2.94
C ALA A 180 -4.23 1.16 2.39
N GLU A 181 -4.48 2.32 1.79
CA GLU A 181 -5.67 2.57 0.99
C GLU A 181 -5.28 3.27 -0.30
N LEU A 182 -5.82 2.78 -1.42
CA LEU A 182 -5.52 3.25 -2.77
C LEU A 182 -6.81 3.56 -3.53
N ASP A 183 -6.81 4.66 -4.28
CA ASP A 183 -7.84 4.96 -5.29
C ASP A 183 -7.65 3.99 -6.47
N PHE A 184 -8.46 2.92 -6.50
CA PHE A 184 -8.34 1.87 -7.49
C PHE A 184 -8.81 2.33 -8.87
N ASP A 185 -9.76 3.24 -8.95
CA ASP A 185 -10.21 3.81 -10.23
C ASP A 185 -9.08 4.60 -10.89
N ALA A 186 -8.36 5.41 -10.11
CA ALA A 186 -7.18 6.11 -10.62
C ALA A 186 -6.11 5.15 -11.19
N LEU A 187 -6.01 3.92 -10.66
CA LEU A 187 -5.09 2.89 -11.16
C LEU A 187 -5.61 2.19 -12.43
N ILE A 188 -6.93 2.07 -12.59
CA ILE A 188 -7.53 1.45 -13.78
C ILE A 188 -7.32 2.31 -15.01
N ASP A 189 -7.49 3.60 -14.89
CA ASP A 189 -7.47 4.57 -16.01
C ASP A 189 -6.06 4.85 -16.53
N VAL A 190 -5.05 4.40 -15.82
CA VAL A 190 -3.66 4.61 -16.21
C VAL A 190 -3.27 3.77 -17.43
N LYS A 191 -2.59 4.41 -18.38
CA LYS A 191 -2.00 3.70 -19.51
C LYS A 191 -1.01 2.63 -19.04
N LYS A 192 -1.32 1.39 -19.35
CA LYS A 192 -0.50 0.24 -18.97
C LYS A 192 0.82 0.19 -19.75
N SER A 193 1.87 -0.25 -19.10
CA SER A 193 3.16 -0.51 -19.72
C SER A 193 3.08 -1.73 -20.61
N LYS A 194 3.61 -1.61 -21.83
CA LYS A 194 3.73 -2.78 -22.71
C LYS A 194 4.91 -3.64 -22.26
N ILE A 195 4.66 -4.93 -22.09
CA ILE A 195 5.73 -5.91 -21.86
C ILE A 195 6.63 -5.92 -23.10
N LYS A 196 7.93 -5.67 -22.91
CA LYS A 196 8.94 -5.72 -23.96
C LYS A 196 9.87 -6.90 -23.69
N PHE A 197 10.07 -7.73 -24.67
CA PHE A 197 11.08 -8.78 -24.60
C PHE A 197 12.47 -8.14 -24.51
N THR A 198 13.26 -8.53 -23.54
CA THR A 198 14.67 -8.18 -23.42
C THR A 198 15.49 -9.45 -23.55
N PRO A 199 16.38 -9.56 -24.55
CA PRO A 199 17.22 -10.74 -24.70
C PRO A 199 18.10 -10.96 -23.46
N VAL A 200 18.30 -12.21 -23.11
CA VAL A 200 19.25 -12.58 -22.05
C VAL A 200 20.66 -12.15 -22.46
N SER A 201 21.38 -11.49 -21.56
CA SER A 201 22.75 -11.07 -21.83
C SER A 201 23.65 -12.30 -22.07
N LYS A 202 24.49 -12.21 -23.10
CA LYS A 202 25.52 -13.22 -23.40
C LYS A 202 26.71 -13.15 -22.43
N TYR A 203 26.84 -12.05 -21.71
CA TYR A 203 27.94 -11.83 -20.77
C TYR A 203 27.48 -12.03 -19.32
N PRO A 204 28.32 -12.59 -18.45
CA PRO A 204 28.01 -12.69 -17.03
C PRO A 204 27.86 -11.32 -16.37
N SER A 205 27.05 -11.23 -15.34
CA SER A 205 26.95 -10.04 -14.50
C SER A 205 28.13 -9.95 -13.54
N VAL A 206 28.50 -8.73 -13.19
CA VAL A 206 29.55 -8.42 -12.18
C VAL A 206 28.88 -7.60 -11.09
N SER A 207 29.10 -7.98 -9.82
CA SER A 207 28.69 -7.17 -8.66
C SER A 207 29.78 -6.17 -8.31
N ARG A 208 29.37 -5.00 -7.84
CA ARG A 208 30.25 -3.95 -7.33
C ARG A 208 29.58 -3.29 -6.13
N ASP A 209 30.32 -3.20 -5.04
CA ASP A 209 29.89 -2.53 -3.83
C ASP A 209 30.34 -1.07 -3.88
N LEU A 210 29.45 -0.17 -3.50
CA LEU A 210 29.70 1.26 -3.42
C LEU A 210 29.36 1.73 -2.00
N ALA A 211 30.28 2.39 -1.33
CA ALA A 211 30.06 2.96 -0.01
C ALA A 211 29.96 4.50 -0.12
N PHE A 212 28.94 5.06 0.50
CA PHE A 212 28.68 6.50 0.50
C PHE A 212 28.56 7.02 1.94
N VAL A 213 29.07 8.21 2.19
CA VAL A 213 28.77 8.97 3.39
C VAL A 213 27.71 10.01 3.03
N LEU A 214 26.54 9.89 3.66
CA LEU A 214 25.38 10.71 3.33
C LEU A 214 24.86 11.44 4.56
N ASP A 215 24.17 12.55 4.34
CA ASP A 215 23.38 13.17 5.40
C ASP A 215 22.27 12.21 5.85
N ARG A 216 22.05 12.13 7.17
CA ARG A 216 21.05 11.21 7.77
C ARG A 216 19.63 11.50 7.29
N THR A 217 19.36 12.71 6.85
CA THR A 217 18.04 13.13 6.34
C THR A 217 17.82 12.79 4.87
N MET A 218 18.89 12.34 4.16
CA MET A 218 18.78 12.00 2.75
C MET A 218 18.10 10.64 2.55
N PRO A 219 16.96 10.58 1.84
CA PRO A 219 16.33 9.31 1.51
C PRO A 219 17.25 8.46 0.61
N VAL A 220 17.46 7.20 0.97
CA VAL A 220 18.27 6.25 0.20
C VAL A 220 17.76 6.09 -1.24
N GLN A 221 16.45 6.21 -1.47
CA GLN A 221 15.87 6.16 -2.80
C GLN A 221 16.50 7.18 -3.77
N LYS A 222 16.89 8.37 -3.30
CA LYS A 222 17.57 9.36 -4.16
C LYS A 222 18.93 8.87 -4.66
N VAL A 223 19.63 8.09 -3.85
CA VAL A 223 20.91 7.48 -4.24
C VAL A 223 20.65 6.42 -5.32
N VAL A 224 19.72 5.51 -5.08
CA VAL A 224 19.32 4.47 -6.02
C VAL A 224 18.87 5.07 -7.35
N ASP A 225 18.03 6.10 -7.31
CA ASP A 225 17.57 6.81 -8.51
C ASP A 225 18.72 7.47 -9.28
N THR A 226 19.70 8.04 -8.56
CA THR A 226 20.87 8.66 -9.18
C THR A 226 21.73 7.62 -9.88
N ILE A 227 22.00 6.48 -9.24
CA ILE A 227 22.75 5.36 -9.82
C ILE A 227 22.04 4.87 -11.08
N ASN A 228 20.76 4.59 -10.99
CA ASN A 228 19.94 4.12 -12.13
C ASN A 228 19.91 5.14 -13.27
N LYS A 229 19.82 6.42 -12.97
CA LYS A 229 19.84 7.50 -13.97
C LYS A 229 21.20 7.55 -14.70
N GLN A 230 22.31 7.47 -13.96
CA GLN A 230 23.64 7.46 -14.55
C GLN A 230 23.90 6.21 -15.40
N GLY A 231 23.41 5.04 -14.94
CA GLY A 231 23.49 3.81 -15.73
C GLY A 231 22.74 3.89 -17.06
N ARG A 232 21.59 4.57 -17.09
CA ARG A 232 20.83 4.78 -18.35
C ARG A 232 21.51 5.76 -19.32
N LEU A 233 22.28 6.71 -18.79
CA LEU A 233 23.03 7.68 -19.60
C LEU A 233 24.29 7.06 -20.22
N ASN A 234 24.87 6.05 -19.55
CA ASN A 234 26.06 5.35 -20.04
C ASN A 234 25.65 4.11 -20.84
N LYS A 235 25.75 4.20 -22.17
CA LYS A 235 25.36 3.11 -23.07
C LYS A 235 26.26 1.87 -22.98
N GLU A 236 27.44 1.98 -22.39
CA GLU A 236 28.40 0.89 -22.25
C GLU A 236 28.16 0.06 -20.96
N MET A 237 27.38 0.60 -20.03
CA MET A 237 27.09 -0.03 -18.74
C MET A 237 25.59 -0.31 -18.58
N ILE A 238 25.25 -1.56 -18.35
CA ILE A 238 23.87 -1.97 -18.06
C ILE A 238 23.78 -2.30 -16.58
N ILE A 239 23.16 -1.41 -15.79
CA ILE A 239 22.81 -1.72 -14.40
C ILE A 239 21.57 -2.59 -14.42
N ARG A 240 21.64 -3.77 -13.80
CA ARG A 240 20.53 -4.71 -13.69
C ARG A 240 19.73 -4.46 -12.43
N ASP A 241 20.44 -4.32 -11.32
CA ASP A 241 19.86 -4.17 -10.00
C ASP A 241 20.74 -3.30 -9.12
N VAL A 242 20.12 -2.65 -8.14
CA VAL A 242 20.78 -1.84 -7.09
C VAL A 242 20.18 -2.25 -5.76
N GLU A 243 20.95 -2.97 -4.98
CA GLU A 243 20.56 -3.44 -3.65
C GLU A 243 21.21 -2.60 -2.57
N VAL A 244 20.47 -2.28 -1.53
CA VAL A 244 20.97 -1.58 -0.33
C VAL A 244 21.11 -2.62 0.77
N PHE A 245 22.31 -2.78 1.32
CA PHE A 245 22.59 -3.89 2.24
C PHE A 245 23.21 -3.47 3.60
N ASP A 246 23.60 -2.18 3.78
CA ASP A 246 24.15 -1.68 5.06
C ASP A 246 23.53 -0.35 5.48
#